data_779a54a8c1d3c892b0aa002ba64e35fd
#
_entry.id   779a54a8c1d3c892b0aa002ba64e35fd
#
_cell.length_a   1.000
_cell.length_b   1.000
_cell.length_c   1.000
_cell.angle_alpha   90.00
_cell.angle_beta   90.00
_cell.angle_gamma   90.00
#
_symmetry.space_group_name_H-M   'P 1'
#
loop_
_entity.id
_entity.type
_entity.pdbx_description
1 polymer ?
#
loop_
_entity_poly.entity_id
_entity_poly.type
_entity_poly.pdbx_seq_one_letter_code
_entity_poly.pdbx_strand_id
1 'polypeptide(L)'
;VIKYRNQKYNENIKVISFSRRGGESSEYLECIKANVKQPLHYEGKIDYIIHLASNTHPKQYAEDPIGTIMTNIYGCDNLLKLAVEKKARFLLASSVEIYGQGTAIPMNEEYCGYIDCNLARSGYNEAKRTCEALTQSYRSVFGVNAVIARFARVFGADKKHDTKAMSQFMDKAVLGEDIILKSKGQQRYSYCYIADAVSGLLKLLLDGQDGEAYNISNDDDGLTLGEYAEYIASLANLKVRYEIENNESVSKATFALLDTHKIKNIGWKPQYSVKDGLKRTYMIKKKQLT
;
A
#
# COMPACT_ATOMS: atom_id res chain seq x y z
N VAL A 1 -13.42 2.71 11.88
CA VAL A 1 -14.08 1.40 11.62
C VAL A 1 -14.29 0.66 12.94
N ILE A 2 -13.25 0.27 13.67
CA ILE A 2 -13.37 -0.56 14.90
C ILE A 2 -14.27 0.08 15.95
N LYS A 3 -14.02 1.34 16.34
CA LYS A 3 -14.90 2.07 17.28
C LYS A 3 -16.36 2.02 16.85
N TYR A 4 -16.63 2.29 15.56
CA TYR A 4 -18.00 2.27 15.02
C TYR A 4 -18.63 0.88 15.12
N ARG A 5 -17.89 -0.18 14.78
CA ARG A 5 -18.39 -1.56 14.85
C ARG A 5 -18.71 -1.95 16.29
N ASN A 6 -17.77 -1.70 17.22
CA ASN A 6 -17.97 -2.01 18.62
C ASN A 6 -19.23 -1.31 19.19
N GLN A 7 -19.43 -0.02 18.84
CA GLN A 7 -20.59 0.75 19.31
C GLN A 7 -21.90 0.32 18.64
N LYS A 8 -21.88 0.09 17.32
CA LYS A 8 -23.09 -0.19 16.55
C LYS A 8 -23.57 -1.63 16.68
N TYR A 9 -22.63 -2.58 16.73
CA TYR A 9 -22.93 -4.01 16.69
C TYR A 9 -22.62 -4.73 17.99
N ASN A 10 -22.26 -3.99 19.04
CA ASN A 10 -21.86 -4.55 20.35
C ASN A 10 -20.73 -5.59 20.24
N GLU A 11 -19.80 -5.35 19.30
CA GLU A 11 -18.59 -6.17 19.13
C GLU A 11 -17.53 -5.73 20.14
N ASN A 12 -16.66 -6.63 20.55
CA ASN A 12 -15.53 -6.33 21.44
C ASN A 12 -14.19 -6.52 20.69
N ILE A 13 -13.97 -5.71 19.66
CA ILE A 13 -12.74 -5.75 18.87
C ILE A 13 -11.73 -4.80 19.49
N LYS A 14 -10.56 -5.31 19.87
CA LYS A 14 -9.40 -4.55 20.31
C LYS A 14 -8.31 -4.56 19.24
N VAL A 15 -7.68 -3.43 19.02
CA VAL A 15 -6.52 -3.29 18.13
C VAL A 15 -5.27 -3.15 18.98
N ILE A 16 -4.24 -3.96 18.71
CA ILE A 16 -2.91 -3.83 19.28
C ILE A 16 -1.99 -3.30 18.17
N SER A 17 -1.39 -2.14 18.36
CA SER A 17 -0.50 -1.51 17.39
C SER A 17 0.94 -1.57 17.87
N PHE A 18 1.76 -2.36 17.20
CA PHE A 18 3.21 -2.33 17.37
C PHE A 18 3.85 -1.32 16.45
N SER A 19 4.51 -0.31 16.96
CA SER A 19 5.21 0.68 16.15
C SER A 19 6.47 1.20 16.84
N ARG A 20 7.46 1.64 16.03
CA ARG A 20 8.72 2.19 16.57
C ARG A 20 8.52 3.48 17.39
N ARG A 21 7.49 4.24 17.11
CA ARG A 21 7.20 5.50 17.83
C ARG A 21 6.28 5.30 19.02
N GLY A 22 5.59 4.16 19.10
CA GLY A 22 4.48 4.00 20.02
C GLY A 22 3.28 4.83 19.56
N GLY A 23 2.49 5.31 20.49
CA GLY A 23 1.29 6.13 20.27
C GLY A 23 0.49 6.24 21.55
N GLU A 24 -0.60 7.01 21.51
CA GLU A 24 -1.55 7.08 22.60
C GLU A 24 -2.54 5.90 22.50
N SER A 25 -2.73 5.21 23.60
CA SER A 25 -3.73 4.15 23.70
C SER A 25 -5.10 4.74 23.97
N SER A 26 -6.15 4.01 23.59
CA SER A 26 -7.55 4.35 23.82
C SER A 26 -8.32 3.10 24.21
N GLU A 27 -9.63 3.23 24.47
CA GLU A 27 -10.50 2.11 24.82
C GLU A 27 -10.36 0.89 23.87
N TYR A 28 -10.23 1.15 22.55
CA TYR A 28 -10.18 0.09 21.52
C TYR A 28 -8.80 -0.07 20.87
N LEU A 29 -7.80 0.69 21.32
CA LEU A 29 -6.46 0.70 20.73
C LEU A 29 -5.40 0.68 21.81
N GLU A 30 -4.58 -0.35 21.81
CA GLU A 30 -3.37 -0.43 22.64
C GLU A 30 -2.15 -0.17 21.75
N CYS A 31 -1.37 0.86 22.09
CA CYS A 31 -0.15 1.22 21.36
C CYS A 31 1.08 0.75 22.12
N ILE A 32 1.83 -0.16 21.51
CA ILE A 32 3.06 -0.73 22.06
C ILE A 32 4.25 -0.24 21.23
N LYS A 33 5.23 0.38 21.91
CA LYS A 33 6.48 0.76 21.26
C LYS A 33 7.33 -0.47 21.03
N ALA A 34 7.54 -0.86 19.78
CA ALA A 34 8.31 -2.02 19.40
C ALA A 34 8.94 -1.85 18.01
N ASN A 35 10.03 -2.58 17.77
CA ASN A 35 10.67 -2.65 16.46
C ASN A 35 10.44 -4.04 15.86
N VAL A 36 9.75 -4.11 14.73
CA VAL A 36 9.44 -5.39 14.08
C VAL A 36 10.67 -6.24 13.71
N LYS A 37 11.85 -5.65 13.66
CA LYS A 37 13.12 -6.39 13.47
C LYS A 37 13.53 -7.21 14.69
N GLN A 38 12.90 -7.01 15.83
CA GLN A 38 13.13 -7.77 17.06
C GLN A 38 11.93 -8.70 17.32
N PRO A 39 12.11 -9.79 18.07
CA PRO A 39 11.00 -10.64 18.49
C PRO A 39 9.90 -9.80 19.16
N LEU A 40 8.65 -10.10 18.80
CA LEU A 40 7.47 -9.43 19.35
C LEU A 40 6.76 -10.40 20.31
N HIS A 41 6.44 -9.90 21.49
CA HIS A 41 5.71 -10.65 22.51
C HIS A 41 4.43 -9.91 22.89
N TYR A 42 3.38 -10.67 23.13
CA TYR A 42 2.12 -10.17 23.64
C TYR A 42 1.44 -11.27 24.48
N GLU A 43 1.10 -10.99 25.73
CA GLU A 43 0.50 -11.99 26.63
C GLU A 43 -0.94 -12.33 26.27
N GLY A 44 -1.67 -11.42 25.65
CA GLY A 44 -3.07 -11.59 25.30
C GLY A 44 -3.30 -12.51 24.10
N LYS A 45 -4.58 -12.80 23.86
CA LYS A 45 -5.04 -13.48 22.66
C LYS A 45 -4.91 -12.56 21.43
N ILE A 46 -4.49 -13.13 20.32
CA ILE A 46 -4.44 -12.46 19.02
C ILE A 46 -5.16 -13.37 18.01
N ASP A 47 -6.25 -12.89 17.43
CA ASP A 47 -6.99 -13.62 16.41
C ASP A 47 -6.46 -13.32 15.01
N TYR A 48 -5.98 -12.09 14.77
CA TYR A 48 -5.54 -11.60 13.47
C TYR A 48 -4.25 -10.80 13.60
N ILE A 49 -3.33 -10.99 12.68
CA ILE A 49 -2.10 -10.19 12.55
C ILE A 49 -2.07 -9.56 11.16
N ILE A 50 -1.93 -8.25 11.11
CA ILE A 50 -1.80 -7.49 9.85
C ILE A 50 -0.39 -6.88 9.81
N HIS A 51 0.45 -7.37 8.89
CA HIS A 51 1.80 -6.87 8.70
C HIS A 51 1.85 -5.71 7.71
N LEU A 52 1.85 -4.47 8.23
CA LEU A 52 1.94 -3.24 7.45
C LEU A 52 3.32 -2.56 7.54
N ALA A 53 4.19 -3.03 8.44
CA ALA A 53 5.46 -2.37 8.72
C ALA A 53 6.46 -2.56 7.57
N SER A 54 6.76 -1.47 6.88
CA SER A 54 7.74 -1.43 5.79
C SER A 54 8.15 0.02 5.52
N ASN A 55 9.34 0.22 4.97
CA ASN A 55 9.67 1.45 4.27
C ASN A 55 9.01 1.39 2.89
N THR A 56 8.18 2.39 2.55
CA THR A 56 7.38 2.37 1.32
C THR A 56 7.66 3.55 0.38
N HIS A 57 8.66 4.37 0.70
CA HIS A 57 9.02 5.54 -0.09
C HIS A 57 10.28 5.30 -0.92
N PRO A 58 10.29 5.64 -2.23
CA PRO A 58 11.48 5.51 -3.08
C PRO A 58 12.72 6.17 -2.50
N LYS A 59 12.58 7.35 -1.89
CA LYS A 59 13.68 8.04 -1.21
C LYS A 59 14.29 7.19 -0.08
N GLN A 60 13.46 6.54 0.73
CA GLN A 60 13.93 5.69 1.82
C GLN A 60 14.66 4.44 1.32
N TYR A 61 14.24 3.88 0.18
CA TYR A 61 14.98 2.74 -0.42
C TYR A 61 16.37 3.16 -0.89
N ALA A 62 16.51 4.39 -1.40
CA ALA A 62 17.78 4.92 -1.86
C ALA A 62 18.70 5.30 -0.68
N GLU A 63 18.16 5.84 0.40
CA GLU A 63 18.92 6.27 1.58
C GLU A 63 19.32 5.09 2.50
N ASP A 64 18.45 4.07 2.64
CA ASP A 64 18.68 2.91 3.49
C ASP A 64 18.20 1.61 2.78
N PRO A 65 18.89 1.17 1.72
CA PRO A 65 18.50 -0.04 0.99
C PRO A 65 18.62 -1.30 1.82
N ILE A 66 19.68 -1.44 2.62
CA ILE A 66 19.90 -2.60 3.49
C ILE A 66 18.85 -2.65 4.60
N GLY A 67 18.62 -1.54 5.29
CA GLY A 67 17.60 -1.47 6.34
C GLY A 67 16.19 -1.70 5.81
N THR A 68 15.93 -1.33 4.55
CA THR A 68 14.65 -1.62 3.88
C THR A 68 14.46 -3.12 3.69
N ILE A 69 15.46 -3.85 3.17
CA ILE A 69 15.42 -5.31 3.02
C ILE A 69 15.21 -5.98 4.38
N MET A 70 16.07 -5.67 5.36
CA MET A 70 16.06 -6.31 6.66
C MET A 70 14.80 -6.02 7.48
N THR A 71 14.24 -4.82 7.35
CA THR A 71 12.95 -4.49 8.02
C THR A 71 11.80 -5.33 7.48
N ASN A 72 11.74 -5.57 6.17
CA ASN A 72 10.71 -6.42 5.58
C ASN A 72 10.91 -7.89 6.01
N ILE A 73 12.11 -8.44 5.83
CA ILE A 73 12.36 -9.88 6.07
C ILE A 73 12.23 -10.22 7.56
N TYR A 74 12.96 -9.53 8.44
CA TYR A 74 12.88 -9.81 9.89
C TYR A 74 11.51 -9.47 10.46
N GLY A 75 10.86 -8.39 9.98
CA GLY A 75 9.52 -8.03 10.42
C GLY A 75 8.50 -9.09 10.04
N CYS A 76 8.59 -9.63 8.82
CA CYS A 76 7.73 -10.71 8.36
C CYS A 76 7.96 -12.00 9.17
N ASP A 77 9.21 -12.41 9.34
CA ASP A 77 9.58 -13.60 10.10
C ASP A 77 9.10 -13.54 11.56
N ASN A 78 9.37 -12.43 12.25
CA ASN A 78 8.96 -12.24 13.65
C ASN A 78 7.43 -12.26 13.82
N LEU A 79 6.69 -11.65 12.88
CA LEU A 79 5.23 -11.65 12.94
C LEU A 79 4.63 -13.01 12.56
N LEU A 80 5.26 -13.76 11.65
CA LEU A 80 4.86 -15.13 11.34
C LEU A 80 5.12 -16.07 12.54
N LYS A 81 6.25 -15.91 13.26
CA LYS A 81 6.49 -16.63 14.53
C LYS A 81 5.40 -16.33 15.56
N LEU A 82 5.03 -15.07 15.71
CA LEU A 82 3.94 -14.66 16.60
C LEU A 82 2.60 -15.26 16.12
N ALA A 83 2.35 -15.33 14.80
CA ALA A 83 1.15 -15.95 14.26
C ALA A 83 1.08 -17.46 14.60
N VAL A 84 2.20 -18.18 14.52
CA VAL A 84 2.28 -19.59 14.96
C VAL A 84 1.96 -19.71 16.45
N GLU A 85 2.64 -18.91 17.31
CA GLU A 85 2.45 -18.93 18.77
C GLU A 85 0.99 -18.68 19.17
N LYS A 86 0.38 -17.66 18.56
CA LYS A 86 -0.99 -17.24 18.89
C LYS A 86 -2.07 -17.99 18.12
N LYS A 87 -1.72 -18.85 17.16
CA LYS A 87 -2.63 -19.48 16.21
C LYS A 87 -3.49 -18.44 15.48
N ALA A 88 -2.90 -17.29 15.18
CA ALA A 88 -3.55 -16.15 14.58
C ALA A 88 -3.55 -16.25 13.07
N ARG A 89 -4.62 -15.76 12.43
CA ARG A 89 -4.63 -15.56 10.97
C ARG A 89 -3.71 -14.40 10.61
N PHE A 90 -2.86 -14.60 9.61
CA PHE A 90 -1.86 -13.63 9.17
C PHE A 90 -2.24 -12.98 7.84
N LEU A 91 -2.15 -11.66 7.76
CA LEU A 91 -2.26 -10.91 6.50
C LEU A 91 -0.97 -10.14 6.22
N LEU A 92 -0.35 -10.47 5.10
CA LEU A 92 0.82 -9.76 4.58
C LEU A 92 0.39 -8.61 3.66
N ALA A 93 0.74 -7.37 3.98
CA ALA A 93 0.68 -6.27 3.03
C ALA A 93 1.88 -6.33 2.09
N SER A 94 1.65 -6.87 0.91
CA SER A 94 2.56 -6.88 -0.22
C SER A 94 2.31 -5.68 -1.15
N SER A 95 2.84 -5.67 -2.34
CA SER A 95 2.85 -4.49 -3.23
C SER A 95 2.83 -4.90 -4.70
N VAL A 96 2.33 -4.03 -5.56
CA VAL A 96 2.50 -4.11 -7.02
C VAL A 96 3.97 -4.23 -7.43
N GLU A 97 4.89 -3.77 -6.61
CA GLU A 97 6.33 -3.81 -6.89
C GLU A 97 6.90 -5.24 -6.96
N ILE A 98 6.22 -6.26 -6.44
CA ILE A 98 6.62 -7.68 -6.60
C ILE A 98 6.58 -8.14 -8.05
N TYR A 99 5.77 -7.49 -8.86
CA TYR A 99 5.65 -7.84 -10.28
C TYR A 99 6.83 -7.35 -11.13
N GLY A 100 7.65 -6.43 -10.61
CA GLY A 100 8.79 -5.89 -11.31
C GLY A 100 8.38 -5.10 -12.56
N GLN A 101 8.93 -5.48 -13.72
CA GLN A 101 8.61 -4.83 -14.98
C GLN A 101 7.18 -5.20 -15.41
N GLY A 102 6.30 -4.21 -15.39
CA GLY A 102 4.93 -4.36 -15.85
C GLY A 102 4.77 -4.24 -17.36
N THR A 103 3.59 -4.59 -17.85
CA THR A 103 3.17 -4.49 -19.25
C THR A 103 1.97 -3.56 -19.38
N ALA A 104 1.57 -3.27 -20.62
CA ALA A 104 0.34 -2.52 -20.90
C ALA A 104 -0.94 -3.32 -20.57
N ILE A 105 -0.82 -4.62 -20.37
CA ILE A 105 -1.92 -5.50 -19.96
C ILE A 105 -1.93 -5.58 -18.43
N PRO A 106 -3.08 -5.44 -17.76
CA PRO A 106 -3.18 -5.58 -16.32
C PRO A 106 -2.67 -6.96 -15.84
N MET A 107 -1.80 -6.93 -14.82
CA MET A 107 -1.16 -8.13 -14.26
C MET A 107 -2.10 -8.80 -13.25
N ASN A 108 -2.41 -10.07 -13.47
CA ASN A 108 -3.07 -10.91 -12.49
C ASN A 108 -2.07 -11.46 -11.46
N GLU A 109 -2.55 -12.19 -10.46
CA GLU A 109 -1.72 -12.70 -9.37
C GLU A 109 -0.72 -13.79 -9.79
N GLU A 110 -0.87 -14.38 -10.97
CA GLU A 110 0.04 -15.39 -11.54
C GLU A 110 1.20 -14.77 -12.32
N TYR A 111 1.12 -13.47 -12.63
CA TYR A 111 2.17 -12.79 -13.39
C TYR A 111 3.48 -12.76 -12.61
N CYS A 112 4.56 -13.20 -13.28
CA CYS A 112 5.93 -13.18 -12.75
C CYS A 112 6.80 -12.32 -13.67
N GLY A 113 6.97 -11.05 -13.31
CA GLY A 113 7.75 -10.11 -14.10
C GLY A 113 9.22 -10.09 -13.69
N TYR A 114 10.03 -9.48 -14.54
CA TYR A 114 11.47 -9.35 -14.36
C TYR A 114 11.82 -8.28 -13.33
N ILE A 115 12.72 -8.60 -12.42
CA ILE A 115 13.38 -7.67 -11.50
C ILE A 115 14.88 -7.82 -11.67
N ASP A 116 15.57 -6.72 -11.99
CA ASP A 116 17.03 -6.69 -12.09
C ASP A 116 17.66 -6.58 -10.70
N CYS A 117 18.16 -7.68 -10.17
CA CYS A 117 18.80 -7.73 -8.86
C CYS A 117 20.15 -6.99 -8.76
N ASN A 118 20.74 -6.57 -9.90
CA ASN A 118 21.95 -5.75 -9.91
C ASN A 118 21.69 -4.29 -9.50
N LEU A 119 20.43 -3.88 -9.42
CA LEU A 119 20.04 -2.53 -9.02
C LEU A 119 19.73 -2.47 -7.53
N ALA A 120 20.39 -1.58 -6.78
CA ALA A 120 20.15 -1.40 -5.34
C ALA A 120 18.67 -1.12 -5.00
N ARG A 121 17.93 -0.44 -5.89
CA ARG A 121 16.50 -0.17 -5.73
C ARG A 121 15.62 -1.44 -5.73
N SER A 122 16.11 -2.54 -6.31
CA SER A 122 15.36 -3.81 -6.38
C SER A 122 15.23 -4.50 -5.02
N GLY A 123 15.99 -4.05 -4.01
CA GLY A 123 15.93 -4.60 -2.67
C GLY A 123 14.56 -4.57 -2.02
N TYR A 124 13.74 -3.53 -2.27
CA TYR A 124 12.35 -3.51 -1.79
C TYR A 124 11.47 -4.55 -2.49
N ASN A 125 11.58 -4.65 -3.80
CA ASN A 125 10.81 -5.58 -4.63
C ASN A 125 11.10 -7.03 -4.19
N GLU A 126 12.38 -7.38 -4.10
CA GLU A 126 12.83 -8.73 -3.71
C GLU A 126 12.54 -9.02 -2.23
N ALA A 127 12.64 -8.04 -1.34
CA ALA A 127 12.23 -8.23 0.05
C ALA A 127 10.73 -8.54 0.17
N LYS A 128 9.86 -7.91 -0.63
CA LYS A 128 8.43 -8.23 -0.67
C LYS A 128 8.17 -9.63 -1.25
N ARG A 129 8.86 -10.04 -2.33
CA ARG A 129 8.81 -11.43 -2.84
C ARG A 129 9.24 -12.44 -1.76
N THR A 130 10.35 -12.14 -1.07
CA THR A 130 10.84 -12.98 0.03
C THR A 130 9.81 -13.10 1.15
N CYS A 131 9.12 -12.02 1.51
CA CYS A 131 8.04 -12.07 2.53
C CYS A 131 6.87 -12.95 2.07
N GLU A 132 6.48 -12.91 0.80
CA GLU A 132 5.45 -13.81 0.26
C GLU A 132 5.93 -15.28 0.33
N ALA A 133 7.16 -15.55 -0.08
CA ALA A 133 7.76 -16.89 0.00
C ALA A 133 7.87 -17.40 1.45
N LEU A 134 8.29 -16.55 2.39
CA LEU A 134 8.29 -16.87 3.83
C LEU A 134 6.89 -17.21 4.32
N THR A 135 5.89 -16.43 3.93
CA THR A 135 4.49 -16.68 4.31
C THR A 135 4.04 -18.06 3.85
N GLN A 136 4.35 -18.44 2.60
CA GLN A 136 4.03 -19.77 2.07
C GLN A 136 4.80 -20.89 2.79
N SER A 137 6.06 -20.64 3.16
CA SER A 137 6.87 -21.60 3.91
C SER A 137 6.31 -21.84 5.32
N TYR A 138 5.92 -20.78 6.03
CA TYR A 138 5.28 -20.90 7.35
C TYR A 138 3.92 -21.61 7.29
N ARG A 139 3.16 -21.38 6.23
CA ARG A 139 1.93 -22.15 5.98
C ARG A 139 2.21 -23.63 5.83
N SER A 140 3.19 -23.99 4.99
CA SER A 140 3.53 -25.37 4.71
C SER A 140 4.07 -26.12 5.94
N VAL A 141 4.92 -25.45 6.74
CA VAL A 141 5.64 -26.09 7.86
C VAL A 141 4.82 -26.04 9.15
N PHE A 142 4.16 -24.93 9.43
CA PHE A 142 3.50 -24.66 10.73
C PHE A 142 1.98 -24.56 10.63
N GLY A 143 1.39 -24.67 9.44
CA GLY A 143 -0.07 -24.57 9.26
C GLY A 143 -0.64 -23.17 9.50
N VAL A 144 0.16 -22.10 9.36
CA VAL A 144 -0.32 -20.73 9.53
C VAL A 144 -1.39 -20.43 8.49
N ASN A 145 -2.58 -20.02 8.93
CA ASN A 145 -3.59 -19.50 8.02
C ASN A 145 -3.19 -18.08 7.58
N ALA A 146 -2.88 -17.89 6.30
CA ALA A 146 -2.35 -16.62 5.81
C ALA A 146 -2.96 -16.19 4.48
N VAL A 147 -3.06 -14.87 4.28
CA VAL A 147 -3.49 -14.25 3.03
C VAL A 147 -2.56 -13.09 2.67
N ILE A 148 -2.37 -12.85 1.38
CA ILE A 148 -1.45 -11.83 0.87
C ILE A 148 -2.25 -10.76 0.12
N ALA A 149 -2.06 -9.50 0.50
CA ALA A 149 -2.66 -8.33 -0.15
C ALA A 149 -1.61 -7.58 -0.97
N ARG A 150 -1.68 -7.64 -2.30
CA ARG A 150 -0.80 -6.90 -3.23
C ARG A 150 -1.44 -5.56 -3.58
N PHE A 151 -1.01 -4.53 -2.88
CA PHE A 151 -1.56 -3.19 -3.07
C PHE A 151 -1.01 -2.50 -4.31
N ALA A 152 -1.91 -1.85 -5.06
CA ALA A 152 -1.58 -0.79 -6.00
C ALA A 152 -0.96 0.42 -5.27
N ARG A 153 -0.72 1.52 -5.99
CA ARG A 153 -0.29 2.79 -5.39
C ARG A 153 -1.43 3.40 -4.57
N VAL A 154 -1.37 3.21 -3.26
CA VAL A 154 -2.38 3.77 -2.34
C VAL A 154 -2.18 5.28 -2.20
N PHE A 155 -3.27 6.03 -2.26
CA PHE A 155 -3.31 7.47 -2.05
C PHE A 155 -4.48 7.89 -1.15
N GLY A 156 -4.36 9.07 -0.55
CA GLY A 156 -5.38 9.64 0.33
C GLY A 156 -4.85 10.88 1.03
N ALA A 157 -5.69 11.52 1.85
CA ALA A 157 -5.28 12.68 2.65
C ALA A 157 -4.37 12.20 3.80
N ASP A 158 -3.12 12.60 3.75
CA ASP A 158 -2.13 12.41 4.81
C ASP A 158 -1.76 13.75 5.44
N LYS A 159 -1.20 13.70 6.65
CA LYS A 159 -0.70 14.89 7.37
C LYS A 159 0.76 15.22 7.04
N LYS A 160 1.42 14.39 6.24
CA LYS A 160 2.84 14.53 5.89
C LYS A 160 2.98 14.74 4.41
N HIS A 161 3.96 15.54 4.01
CA HIS A 161 4.37 15.64 2.62
C HIS A 161 4.97 14.30 2.18
N ASP A 162 4.31 13.66 1.23
CA ASP A 162 4.79 12.45 0.59
C ASP A 162 5.56 12.82 -0.70
N THR A 163 6.58 12.05 -1.01
CA THR A 163 7.39 12.24 -2.23
C THR A 163 6.81 11.57 -3.46
N LYS A 164 5.68 10.88 -3.35
CA LYS A 164 4.99 10.27 -4.49
C LYS A 164 4.32 11.33 -5.35
N ALA A 165 4.37 11.16 -6.66
CA ALA A 165 3.86 12.15 -7.62
C ALA A 165 2.44 12.63 -7.31
N MET A 166 1.48 11.71 -7.11
CA MET A 166 0.10 12.06 -6.78
C MET A 166 -0.03 12.94 -5.53
N SER A 167 0.74 12.63 -4.47
CA SER A 167 0.72 13.44 -3.25
C SER A 167 1.33 14.82 -3.47
N GLN A 168 2.43 14.91 -4.24
CA GLN A 168 3.05 16.20 -4.59
C GLN A 168 2.10 17.07 -5.44
N PHE A 169 1.41 16.48 -6.42
CA PHE A 169 0.42 17.21 -7.22
C PHE A 169 -0.72 17.73 -6.33
N MET A 170 -1.18 16.89 -5.40
CA MET A 170 -2.23 17.25 -4.47
C MET A 170 -1.80 18.38 -3.52
N ASP A 171 -0.58 18.30 -2.98
CA ASP A 171 -0.04 19.35 -2.10
C ASP A 171 0.06 20.69 -2.83
N LYS A 172 0.56 20.70 -4.08
CA LYS A 172 0.62 21.91 -4.90
C LYS A 172 -0.78 22.47 -5.17
N ALA A 173 -1.73 21.63 -5.55
CA ALA A 173 -3.11 22.06 -5.80
C ALA A 173 -3.76 22.67 -4.56
N VAL A 174 -3.52 22.12 -3.37
CA VAL A 174 -4.05 22.63 -2.10
C VAL A 174 -3.41 23.96 -1.70
N LEU A 175 -2.13 24.15 -2.05
CA LEU A 175 -1.39 25.42 -1.82
C LEU A 175 -1.70 26.49 -2.87
N GLY A 176 -2.44 26.18 -3.94
CA GLY A 176 -2.72 27.12 -5.02
C GLY A 176 -1.54 27.30 -5.99
N GLU A 177 -0.65 26.32 -6.09
CA GLU A 177 0.52 26.35 -6.96
C GLU A 177 0.29 25.48 -8.22
N ASP A 178 0.75 25.96 -9.38
CA ASP A 178 0.75 25.18 -10.62
C ASP A 178 1.53 23.87 -10.48
N ILE A 179 1.06 22.81 -11.12
CA ILE A 179 1.73 21.51 -11.10
C ILE A 179 2.80 21.47 -12.21
N ILE A 180 4.03 21.14 -11.85
CA ILE A 180 5.13 21.02 -12.79
C ILE A 180 5.44 19.54 -13.05
N LEU A 181 5.34 19.11 -14.32
CA LEU A 181 5.75 17.80 -14.78
C LEU A 181 7.13 17.88 -15.46
N LYS A 182 8.07 17.07 -14.97
CA LYS A 182 9.43 16.97 -15.55
C LYS A 182 9.53 15.93 -16.67
N SER A 183 8.41 15.30 -17.05
CA SER A 183 8.31 14.32 -18.11
C SER A 183 6.97 14.45 -18.83
N LYS A 184 6.79 13.71 -19.96
CA LYS A 184 5.50 13.70 -20.70
C LYS A 184 4.33 13.10 -19.91
N GLY A 185 4.57 12.53 -18.73
CA GLY A 185 3.52 11.97 -17.89
C GLY A 185 2.80 10.75 -18.47
N GLN A 186 3.43 10.00 -19.37
CA GLN A 186 2.82 8.87 -20.11
C GLN A 186 2.73 7.58 -19.30
N GLN A 187 3.23 7.58 -18.06
CA GLN A 187 3.19 6.44 -17.17
C GLN A 187 1.74 6.09 -16.83
N ARG A 188 1.41 4.80 -16.82
CA ARG A 188 0.10 4.29 -16.38
C ARG A 188 0.27 3.34 -15.22
N TYR A 189 -0.39 3.66 -14.13
CA TYR A 189 -0.30 2.92 -12.88
C TYR A 189 -1.68 2.68 -12.29
N SER A 190 -1.89 1.51 -11.71
CA SER A 190 -3.04 1.29 -10.85
C SER A 190 -2.91 2.04 -9.55
N TYR A 191 -4.00 2.68 -9.15
CA TYR A 191 -4.11 3.44 -7.91
C TYR A 191 -5.22 2.87 -7.03
N CYS A 192 -5.09 3.04 -5.72
CA CYS A 192 -6.12 2.65 -4.78
C CYS A 192 -6.38 3.77 -3.78
N TYR A 193 -7.62 4.25 -3.72
CA TYR A 193 -8.00 5.21 -2.69
C TYR A 193 -7.96 4.55 -1.31
N ILE A 194 -7.46 5.26 -0.30
CA ILE A 194 -7.21 4.69 1.03
C ILE A 194 -8.44 4.00 1.65
N ALA A 195 -9.64 4.51 1.44
CA ALA A 195 -10.85 3.88 1.97
C ALA A 195 -11.10 2.50 1.33
N ASP A 196 -10.87 2.38 0.01
CA ASP A 196 -10.98 1.11 -0.71
C ASP A 196 -9.84 0.16 -0.34
N ALA A 197 -8.61 0.68 -0.18
CA ALA A 197 -7.48 -0.12 0.28
C ALA A 197 -7.76 -0.76 1.65
N VAL A 198 -8.33 0.01 2.60
CA VAL A 198 -8.71 -0.50 3.93
C VAL A 198 -9.85 -1.50 3.84
N SER A 199 -10.89 -1.23 3.04
CA SER A 199 -12.02 -2.16 2.87
C SER A 199 -11.58 -3.47 2.22
N GLY A 200 -10.70 -3.42 1.20
CA GLY A 200 -10.11 -4.59 0.55
C GLY A 200 -9.25 -5.40 1.51
N LEU A 201 -8.39 -4.74 2.30
CA LEU A 201 -7.60 -5.39 3.33
C LEU A 201 -8.48 -6.14 4.33
N LEU A 202 -9.52 -5.50 4.86
CA LEU A 202 -10.44 -6.13 5.81
C LEU A 202 -11.22 -7.28 5.16
N LYS A 203 -11.63 -7.14 3.90
CA LYS A 203 -12.26 -8.23 3.15
C LYS A 203 -11.34 -9.44 3.06
N LEU A 204 -10.07 -9.25 2.71
CA LEU A 204 -9.10 -10.34 2.64
C LEU A 204 -8.80 -10.95 4.01
N LEU A 205 -8.70 -10.14 5.05
CA LEU A 205 -8.48 -10.62 6.41
C LEU A 205 -9.57 -11.58 6.87
N LEU A 206 -10.82 -11.32 6.49
CA LEU A 206 -11.99 -12.09 6.93
C LEU A 206 -12.31 -13.24 5.95
N ASP A 207 -12.32 -12.98 4.66
CA ASP A 207 -12.89 -13.87 3.65
C ASP A 207 -11.88 -14.35 2.59
N GLY A 208 -10.63 -13.84 2.60
CA GLY A 208 -9.60 -14.29 1.67
C GLY A 208 -9.29 -15.78 1.87
N GLN A 209 -9.08 -16.51 0.79
CA GLN A 209 -8.72 -17.92 0.86
C GLN A 209 -7.30 -18.09 1.41
N ASP A 210 -7.11 -19.09 2.28
CA ASP A 210 -5.80 -19.39 2.86
C ASP A 210 -4.75 -19.71 1.78
N GLY A 211 -3.62 -19.04 1.89
CA GLY A 211 -2.48 -19.16 0.98
C GLY A 211 -2.55 -18.32 -0.29
N GLU A 212 -3.67 -17.68 -0.54
CA GLU A 212 -3.87 -16.93 -1.76
C GLU A 212 -3.38 -15.47 -1.67
N ALA A 213 -2.86 -14.98 -2.80
CA ALA A 213 -2.57 -13.57 -2.99
C ALA A 213 -3.70 -12.91 -3.78
N TYR A 214 -3.94 -11.63 -3.49
CA TYR A 214 -4.98 -10.83 -4.16
C TYR A 214 -4.46 -9.42 -4.44
N ASN A 215 -4.71 -8.95 -5.66
CA ASN A 215 -4.49 -7.57 -6.03
C ASN A 215 -5.58 -6.66 -5.45
N ILE A 216 -5.18 -5.52 -4.86
CA ILE A 216 -6.11 -4.49 -4.37
C ILE A 216 -5.84 -3.19 -5.11
N SER A 217 -6.81 -2.75 -5.91
CA SER A 217 -6.76 -1.52 -6.68
C SER A 217 -8.18 -0.99 -6.93
N ASN A 218 -8.32 0.31 -7.15
CA ASN A 218 -9.50 0.82 -7.83
C ASN A 218 -9.48 0.37 -9.29
N ASP A 219 -10.65 0.40 -9.94
CA ASP A 219 -10.73 0.11 -11.36
C ASP A 219 -9.89 1.13 -12.14
N ASP A 220 -9.19 0.65 -13.17
CA ASP A 220 -8.39 1.51 -14.04
C ASP A 220 -9.33 2.34 -14.94
N ASP A 221 -9.23 3.66 -14.86
CA ASP A 221 -9.95 4.60 -15.72
C ASP A 221 -9.13 4.97 -16.98
N GLY A 222 -8.03 4.27 -17.22
CA GLY A 222 -7.21 4.39 -18.43
C GLY A 222 -6.32 5.62 -18.47
N LEU A 223 -6.27 6.40 -17.40
CA LEU A 223 -5.54 7.66 -17.37
C LEU A 223 -4.04 7.49 -17.13
N THR A 224 -3.29 8.36 -17.79
CA THR A 224 -1.86 8.56 -17.55
C THR A 224 -1.60 9.41 -16.31
N LEU A 225 -0.37 9.41 -15.82
CA LEU A 225 0.04 10.29 -14.72
C LEU A 225 -0.15 11.77 -15.06
N GLY A 226 0.07 12.17 -16.33
CA GLY A 226 -0.15 13.53 -16.80
C GLY A 226 -1.63 13.93 -16.72
N GLU A 227 -2.53 13.07 -17.20
CA GLU A 227 -3.97 13.32 -17.14
C GLU A 227 -4.50 13.38 -15.71
N TYR A 228 -3.95 12.61 -14.78
CA TYR A 228 -4.24 12.77 -13.35
C TYR A 228 -3.73 14.11 -12.80
N ALA A 229 -2.54 14.56 -13.23
CA ALA A 229 -2.05 15.89 -12.84
C ALA A 229 -2.98 17.01 -13.33
N GLU A 230 -3.45 16.92 -14.57
CA GLU A 230 -4.42 17.87 -15.15
C GLU A 230 -5.75 17.85 -14.37
N TYR A 231 -6.25 16.65 -14.06
CA TYR A 231 -7.46 16.53 -13.24
C TYR A 231 -7.29 17.16 -11.86
N ILE A 232 -6.16 16.91 -11.16
CA ILE A 232 -5.89 17.50 -9.85
C ILE A 232 -5.76 19.04 -9.95
N ALA A 233 -5.06 19.55 -10.96
CA ALA A 233 -4.95 21.00 -11.20
C ALA A 233 -6.32 21.63 -11.42
N SER A 234 -7.21 20.98 -12.17
CA SER A 234 -8.58 21.47 -12.43
C SER A 234 -9.43 21.62 -11.15
N LEU A 235 -9.18 20.82 -10.12
CA LEU A 235 -9.90 20.92 -8.83
C LEU A 235 -9.63 22.26 -8.10
N ALA A 236 -8.52 22.90 -8.42
CA ALA A 236 -8.09 24.17 -7.83
C ALA A 236 -8.04 25.35 -8.85
N ASN A 237 -8.53 25.16 -10.09
CA ASN A 237 -8.41 26.13 -11.19
C ASN A 237 -6.97 26.48 -11.53
N LEU A 238 -6.06 25.54 -11.45
CA LEU A 238 -4.63 25.69 -11.73
C LEU A 238 -4.26 25.05 -13.07
N LYS A 239 -3.01 25.24 -13.49
CA LYS A 239 -2.46 24.70 -14.73
C LYS A 239 -1.40 23.63 -14.45
N VAL A 240 -1.24 22.74 -15.43
CA VAL A 240 -0.07 21.86 -15.51
C VAL A 240 0.93 22.48 -16.46
N ARG A 241 2.18 22.59 -16.02
CA ARG A 241 3.32 23.04 -16.85
C ARG A 241 4.26 21.87 -17.08
N TYR A 242 4.74 21.74 -18.30
CA TYR A 242 5.68 20.70 -18.69
C TYR A 242 7.08 21.31 -18.82
N GLU A 243 7.96 20.99 -17.87
CA GLU A 243 9.38 21.35 -17.89
C GLU A 243 10.19 20.09 -18.19
N ILE A 244 10.18 19.67 -19.47
CA ILE A 244 10.79 18.41 -19.91
C ILE A 244 12.29 18.64 -20.08
N GLU A 245 13.08 18.03 -19.22
CA GLU A 245 14.53 17.94 -19.40
C GLU A 245 14.81 16.98 -20.56
N ASN A 246 15.68 17.38 -21.50
CA ASN A 246 16.08 16.62 -22.69
C ASN A 246 16.92 15.36 -22.34
N ASN A 247 16.46 14.55 -21.43
CA ASN A 247 17.11 13.33 -21.01
C ASN A 247 16.27 12.13 -21.49
N GLU A 248 16.74 11.40 -22.48
CA GLU A 248 16.04 10.25 -23.09
C GLU A 248 15.59 9.19 -22.08
N SER A 249 16.26 9.10 -20.92
CA SER A 249 15.90 8.17 -19.83
C SER A 249 14.59 8.52 -19.11
N VAL A 250 14.11 9.76 -19.22
CA VAL A 250 12.94 10.27 -18.48
C VAL A 250 11.61 10.04 -19.22
N SER A 251 11.65 9.61 -20.49
CA SER A 251 10.47 9.61 -21.37
C SER A 251 9.85 8.24 -21.67
N LYS A 252 10.39 7.13 -21.15
CA LYS A 252 9.79 5.81 -21.41
C LYS A 252 8.48 5.64 -20.67
N ALA A 253 7.42 5.29 -21.39
CA ALA A 253 6.17 4.88 -20.79
C ALA A 253 6.41 3.64 -19.92
N THR A 254 6.02 3.71 -18.65
CA THR A 254 6.09 2.58 -17.73
C THR A 254 4.68 2.19 -17.29
N PHE A 255 4.48 0.91 -17.08
CA PHE A 255 3.19 0.35 -16.74
C PHE A 255 3.29 -0.43 -15.42
N ALA A 256 2.31 -0.26 -14.54
CA ALA A 256 2.11 -1.11 -13.38
C ALA A 256 0.60 -1.21 -13.11
N LEU A 257 -0.08 -1.91 -14.00
CA LEU A 257 -1.53 -2.11 -13.98
C LEU A 257 -1.87 -3.45 -13.32
N LEU A 258 -2.87 -3.46 -12.46
CA LEU A 258 -3.32 -4.65 -11.73
C LEU A 258 -4.68 -5.12 -12.21
N ASP A 259 -4.81 -6.42 -12.43
CA ASP A 259 -6.09 -7.10 -12.58
C ASP A 259 -6.67 -7.39 -11.18
N THR A 260 -7.94 -7.05 -10.98
CA THR A 260 -8.66 -7.21 -9.70
C THR A 260 -9.79 -8.22 -9.76
N HIS A 261 -9.89 -9.04 -10.81
CA HIS A 261 -10.97 -10.03 -10.95
C HIS A 261 -11.03 -10.99 -9.78
N LYS A 262 -9.86 -11.46 -9.29
CA LYS A 262 -9.79 -12.43 -8.19
C LYS A 262 -10.42 -11.92 -6.90
N ILE A 263 -10.12 -10.70 -6.47
CA ILE A 263 -10.73 -10.13 -5.26
C ILE A 263 -12.21 -9.79 -5.48
N LYS A 264 -12.61 -9.42 -6.70
CA LYS A 264 -14.02 -9.19 -7.06
C LYS A 264 -14.84 -10.48 -6.95
N ASN A 265 -14.26 -11.64 -7.30
CA ASN A 265 -14.92 -12.94 -7.20
C ASN A 265 -15.24 -13.34 -5.75
N ILE A 266 -14.53 -12.82 -4.76
CA ILE A 266 -14.89 -13.00 -3.34
C ILE A 266 -15.81 -11.90 -2.82
N GLY A 267 -16.39 -11.07 -3.70
CA GLY A 267 -17.44 -10.09 -3.39
C GLY A 267 -16.93 -8.72 -2.93
N TRP A 268 -15.63 -8.38 -3.12
CA TRP A 268 -15.15 -7.02 -2.91
C TRP A 268 -15.18 -6.21 -4.21
N LYS A 269 -15.58 -4.93 -4.09
CA LYS A 269 -15.50 -3.95 -5.18
C LYS A 269 -15.04 -2.61 -4.59
N PRO A 270 -14.22 -1.83 -5.31
CA PRO A 270 -13.94 -0.46 -4.92
C PRO A 270 -15.23 0.37 -4.94
N GLN A 271 -15.39 1.26 -3.97
CA GLN A 271 -16.56 2.12 -3.86
C GLN A 271 -16.36 3.49 -4.51
N TYR A 272 -15.12 3.82 -4.84
CA TYR A 272 -14.75 5.11 -5.42
C TYR A 272 -14.02 4.89 -6.74
N SER A 273 -14.24 5.78 -7.71
CA SER A 273 -13.29 5.94 -8.80
C SER A 273 -12.00 6.61 -8.29
N VAL A 274 -10.91 6.51 -9.05
CA VAL A 274 -9.66 7.23 -8.69
C VAL A 274 -9.92 8.73 -8.62
N LYS A 275 -10.69 9.29 -9.57
CA LYS A 275 -11.07 10.70 -9.60
C LYS A 275 -11.87 11.12 -8.35
N ASP A 276 -12.85 10.32 -7.93
CA ASP A 276 -13.60 10.59 -6.69
C ASP A 276 -12.70 10.59 -5.46
N GLY A 277 -11.80 9.62 -5.37
CA GLY A 277 -10.78 9.56 -4.33
C GLY A 277 -9.88 10.80 -4.30
N LEU A 278 -9.44 11.27 -5.48
CA LEU A 278 -8.63 12.49 -5.61
C LEU A 278 -9.40 13.75 -5.18
N LYS A 279 -10.64 13.90 -5.64
CA LYS A 279 -11.51 15.01 -5.23
C LYS A 279 -11.72 15.04 -3.71
N ARG A 280 -11.99 13.88 -3.10
CA ARG A 280 -12.14 13.75 -1.63
C ARG A 280 -10.83 14.10 -0.91
N THR A 281 -9.70 13.62 -1.42
CA THR A 281 -8.37 13.93 -0.89
C THR A 281 -8.12 15.44 -0.89
N TYR A 282 -8.37 16.11 -2.01
CA TYR A 282 -8.25 17.56 -2.14
C TYR A 282 -9.11 18.31 -1.10
N MET A 283 -10.39 17.94 -0.99
CA MET A 283 -11.31 18.58 -0.04
C MET A 283 -10.89 18.40 1.42
N ILE A 284 -10.39 17.22 1.79
CA ILE A 284 -9.92 16.94 3.15
C ILE A 284 -8.64 17.75 3.45
N LYS A 285 -7.65 17.71 2.54
CA LYS A 285 -6.39 18.45 2.74
C LYS A 285 -6.62 19.95 2.79
N LYS A 286 -7.53 20.48 1.96
CA LYS A 286 -7.87 21.91 1.99
C LYS A 286 -8.49 22.34 3.34
N LYS A 287 -9.34 21.50 3.95
CA LYS A 287 -9.89 21.74 5.30
C LYS A 287 -8.85 21.62 6.42
N GLN A 288 -7.73 20.98 6.20
CA GLN A 288 -6.67 20.85 7.20
C GLN A 288 -5.73 22.06 7.21
N LEU A 289 -5.77 22.93 6.17
CA LEU A 289 -5.02 24.19 6.09
C LEU A 289 -5.81 25.38 6.64
N THR A 290 -7.14 25.29 6.66
CA THR A 290 -8.02 26.26 7.30
C THR A 290 -8.25 25.92 8.78
#